data_0846522183f5d25297da268214938385
#
_entry.id   0846522183f5d25297da268214938385
#
_cell.length_a   1.000
_cell.length_b   1.000
_cell.length_c   1.000
_cell.angle_alpha   90.00
_cell.angle_beta   90.00
_cell.angle_gamma   90.00
#
_symmetry.space_group_name_H-M   'P 1'
#
loop_
_entity.id
_entity.type
_entity.pdbx_description
1 polymer ?
#
loop_
_entity_poly.entity_id
_entity_poly.type
_entity_poly.pdbx_seq_one_letter_code
_entity_poly.pdbx_strand_id
1 'polypeptide(L)'
;SITVVLRKAYGGGYIAMGSRHLRADFVFAWPLAEIAVMGPEGAANIIFKKDIVGAENPAEMRKLKIQEYKEKFANPYVAAAKGYIDSVIAPAETRMFIEHALKVSAHKNRSQPSKKHGNPPF
;
A
#
# COMPACT_ATOMS: atom_id res chain seq x y z
N SER A 1 12.16 -8.80 5.89
CA SER A 1 11.79 -8.18 4.59
C SER A 1 11.58 -6.68 4.75
N ILE A 2 11.97 -5.90 3.73
CA ILE A 2 11.80 -4.45 3.67
C ILE A 2 11.01 -4.14 2.40
N THR A 3 9.96 -3.36 2.53
CA THR A 3 9.12 -2.95 1.41
C THR A 3 9.15 -1.43 1.26
N VAL A 4 9.30 -0.95 0.04
CA VAL A 4 9.18 0.47 -0.28
C VAL A 4 8.11 0.64 -1.35
N VAL A 5 7.02 1.30 -0.99
CA VAL A 5 5.92 1.60 -1.91
C VAL A 5 6.24 2.88 -2.66
N LEU A 6 6.55 2.76 -3.95
CA LEU A 6 6.95 3.91 -4.77
C LEU A 6 5.73 4.65 -5.32
N ARG A 7 4.69 3.91 -5.75
CA ARG A 7 3.53 4.50 -6.41
C ARG A 7 2.23 3.79 -6.04
N LYS A 8 1.89 2.67 -6.64
CA LYS A 8 0.59 1.99 -6.49
C LYS A 8 0.74 0.68 -5.74
N ALA A 9 -0.01 0.53 -4.67
CA ALA A 9 -0.06 -0.67 -3.85
C ALA A 9 -1.52 -0.99 -3.52
N TYR A 10 -2.14 -1.87 -4.32
CA TYR A 10 -3.55 -2.15 -4.23
C TYR A 10 -3.84 -3.62 -3.92
N GLY A 11 -4.78 -3.83 -2.99
CA GLY A 11 -5.42 -5.11 -2.72
C GLY A 11 -4.49 -6.27 -2.41
N GLY A 12 -4.89 -7.45 -2.84
CA GLY A 12 -4.18 -8.70 -2.56
C GLY A 12 -2.76 -8.74 -3.13
N GLY A 13 -2.51 -8.10 -4.27
CA GLY A 13 -1.17 -8.01 -4.85
C GLY A 13 -0.17 -7.30 -3.91
N TYR A 14 -0.54 -6.15 -3.36
CA TYR A 14 0.28 -5.46 -2.36
C TYR A 14 0.46 -6.31 -1.11
N ILE A 15 -0.63 -6.91 -0.61
CA ILE A 15 -0.58 -7.74 0.59
C ILE A 15 0.41 -8.88 0.40
N ALA A 16 0.31 -9.63 -0.70
CA ALA A 16 1.15 -10.78 -0.99
C ALA A 16 2.63 -10.42 -1.22
N MET A 17 2.91 -9.29 -1.86
CA MET A 17 4.29 -8.88 -2.17
C MET A 17 5.10 -8.43 -0.96
N GLY A 18 4.50 -7.97 0.12
CA GLY A 18 5.26 -7.58 1.30
C GLY A 18 4.62 -6.49 2.13
N SER A 19 3.37 -6.66 2.51
CA SER A 19 2.70 -5.73 3.42
C SER A 19 3.04 -6.01 4.88
N ARG A 20 2.76 -5.04 5.75
CA ARG A 20 2.80 -5.22 7.19
C ARG A 20 1.84 -6.33 7.65
N HIS A 21 0.72 -6.53 6.96
CA HIS A 21 -0.27 -7.57 7.25
C HIS A 21 0.31 -8.97 7.11
N LEU A 22 1.27 -9.20 6.23
CA LEU A 22 2.03 -10.45 6.09
C LEU A 22 3.41 -10.39 6.75
N ARG A 23 3.55 -9.55 7.79
CA ARG A 23 4.72 -9.48 8.66
C ARG A 23 6.00 -8.99 7.96
N ALA A 24 5.89 -8.08 7.00
CA ALA A 24 7.04 -7.30 6.55
C ALA A 24 7.67 -6.58 7.76
N ASP A 25 8.98 -6.59 7.85
CA ASP A 25 9.70 -6.02 8.98
C ASP A 25 9.66 -4.49 8.96
N PHE A 26 9.83 -3.94 7.78
CA PHE A 26 9.72 -2.50 7.53
C PHE A 26 8.94 -2.25 6.25
N VAL A 27 8.04 -1.28 6.30
CA VAL A 27 7.26 -0.82 5.15
C VAL A 27 7.34 0.70 5.09
N PHE A 28 7.95 1.21 4.05
CA PHE A 28 8.06 2.63 3.77
C PHE A 28 7.24 2.99 2.55
N ALA A 29 6.84 4.24 2.43
CA ALA A 29 6.16 4.73 1.23
C ALA A 29 6.66 6.10 0.84
N TRP A 30 6.68 6.39 -0.46
CA TRP A 30 6.90 7.73 -0.94
C TRP A 30 5.63 8.59 -0.79
N PRO A 31 5.74 9.94 -0.74
CA PRO A 31 4.59 10.83 -0.53
C PRO A 31 3.50 10.71 -1.60
N LEU A 32 3.87 10.33 -2.83
CA LEU A 32 2.93 10.12 -3.94
C LEU A 32 2.42 8.67 -4.06
N ALA A 33 2.71 7.83 -3.07
CA ALA A 33 2.23 6.46 -3.07
C ALA A 33 0.71 6.42 -2.84
N GLU A 34 0.06 5.48 -3.53
CA GLU A 34 -1.36 5.17 -3.35
C GLU A 34 -1.48 3.78 -2.71
N ILE A 35 -1.94 3.72 -1.47
CA ILE A 35 -2.11 2.46 -0.72
C ILE A 35 -3.59 2.29 -0.40
N ALA A 36 -4.25 1.31 -1.00
CA ALA A 36 -5.67 1.07 -0.81
C ALA A 36 -6.07 -0.39 -1.09
N VAL A 37 -7.29 -0.75 -0.66
CA VAL A 37 -7.86 -2.07 -0.93
C VAL A 37 -8.08 -2.28 -2.43
N MET A 38 -8.47 -1.23 -3.15
CA MET A 38 -8.64 -1.25 -4.60
C MET A 38 -8.26 0.10 -5.22
N GLY A 39 -7.95 0.10 -6.51
CA GLY A 39 -7.65 1.33 -7.23
C GLY A 39 -8.84 2.31 -7.23
N PRO A 40 -8.59 3.62 -7.19
CA PRO A 40 -9.63 4.65 -7.07
C PRO A 40 -10.70 4.58 -8.16
N GLU A 41 -10.32 4.22 -9.38
CA GLU A 41 -11.24 4.09 -10.52
C GLU A 41 -12.23 2.93 -10.34
N GLY A 42 -11.72 1.79 -9.84
CA GLY A 42 -12.57 0.64 -9.52
C GLY A 42 -13.47 0.93 -8.31
N ALA A 43 -12.91 1.55 -7.26
CA ALA A 43 -13.66 1.94 -6.08
C ALA A 43 -14.79 2.90 -6.41
N ALA A 44 -14.56 3.90 -7.25
CA ALA A 44 -15.58 4.85 -7.67
C ALA A 44 -16.74 4.17 -8.37
N ASN A 45 -16.47 3.23 -9.26
CA ASN A 45 -17.51 2.51 -10.00
C ASN A 45 -18.37 1.59 -9.12
N ILE A 46 -17.82 1.10 -8.01
CA ILE A 46 -18.53 0.19 -7.09
C ILE A 46 -19.25 0.98 -6.00
N ILE A 47 -18.51 1.83 -5.27
CA ILE A 47 -18.99 2.52 -4.07
C ILE A 47 -19.96 3.65 -4.43
N PHE A 48 -19.63 4.43 -5.47
CA PHE A 48 -20.39 5.63 -5.85
C PHE A 48 -21.22 5.44 -7.12
N LYS A 49 -21.52 4.19 -7.48
CA LYS A 49 -22.29 3.88 -8.69
C LYS A 49 -23.62 4.65 -8.77
N LYS A 50 -24.34 4.73 -7.65
CA LYS A 50 -25.65 5.42 -7.60
C LYS A 50 -25.50 6.92 -7.83
N ASP A 51 -24.50 7.54 -7.22
CA ASP A 51 -24.25 8.97 -7.33
C ASP A 51 -23.81 9.33 -8.76
N ILE A 52 -23.00 8.48 -9.37
CA ILE A 52 -22.51 8.69 -10.74
C ILE A 52 -23.65 8.57 -11.76
N VAL A 53 -24.49 7.53 -11.64
CA VAL A 53 -25.59 7.29 -12.58
C VAL A 53 -26.71 8.32 -12.44
N GLY A 54 -26.96 8.82 -11.23
CA GLY A 54 -27.99 9.83 -10.96
C GLY A 54 -27.57 11.28 -11.23
N ALA A 55 -26.32 11.53 -11.61
CA ALA A 55 -25.83 12.89 -11.87
C ALA A 55 -26.20 13.38 -13.27
N GLU A 56 -26.40 14.70 -13.41
CA GLU A 56 -26.62 15.35 -14.72
C GLU A 56 -25.43 15.12 -15.67
N ASN A 57 -24.19 15.13 -15.12
CA ASN A 57 -22.97 14.80 -15.87
C ASN A 57 -22.23 13.63 -15.20
N PRO A 58 -22.50 12.38 -15.58
CA PRO A 58 -21.87 11.21 -14.99
C PRO A 58 -20.35 11.18 -15.12
N ALA A 59 -19.80 11.74 -16.19
CA ALA A 59 -18.35 11.73 -16.43
C ALA A 59 -17.61 12.68 -15.47
N GLU A 60 -18.15 13.84 -15.19
CA GLU A 60 -17.59 14.78 -14.21
C GLU A 60 -17.77 14.26 -12.79
N MET A 61 -18.94 13.75 -12.45
CA MET A 61 -19.20 13.16 -11.16
C MET A 61 -18.23 12.02 -10.87
N ARG A 62 -17.97 11.15 -11.86
CA ARG A 62 -17.00 10.07 -11.73
C ARG A 62 -15.59 10.58 -11.41
N LYS A 63 -15.12 11.61 -12.11
CA LYS A 63 -13.81 12.22 -11.84
C LYS A 63 -13.72 12.78 -10.42
N LEU A 64 -14.76 13.48 -9.99
CA LEU A 64 -14.86 14.04 -8.64
C LEU A 64 -14.77 12.91 -7.58
N LYS A 65 -15.54 11.83 -7.75
CA LYS A 65 -15.55 10.70 -6.81
C LYS A 65 -14.23 9.93 -6.78
N ILE A 66 -13.52 9.82 -7.89
CA ILE A 66 -12.17 9.27 -7.95
C ILE A 66 -11.21 10.13 -7.11
N GLN A 67 -11.28 11.45 -7.26
CA GLN A 67 -10.43 12.37 -6.52
C GLN A 67 -10.73 12.34 -5.01
N GLU A 68 -12.01 12.40 -4.62
CA GLU A 68 -12.42 12.24 -3.22
C GLU A 68 -11.90 10.93 -2.60
N TYR A 69 -11.99 9.83 -3.35
CA TYR A 69 -11.49 8.54 -2.87
C TYR A 69 -9.97 8.54 -2.69
N LYS A 70 -9.23 9.15 -3.61
CA LYS A 70 -7.76 9.27 -3.50
C LYS A 70 -7.37 10.03 -2.24
N GLU A 71 -7.96 11.18 -2.01
CA GLU A 71 -7.64 12.04 -0.88
C GLU A 71 -8.02 11.38 0.45
N LYS A 72 -9.14 10.71 0.50
CA LYS A 72 -9.69 10.15 1.74
C LYS A 72 -9.12 8.78 2.10
N PHE A 73 -8.78 7.94 1.12
CA PHE A 73 -8.44 6.55 1.36
C PHE A 73 -7.13 6.09 0.71
N ALA A 74 -6.77 6.61 -0.45
CA ALA A 74 -5.66 6.08 -1.24
C ALA A 74 -4.43 6.98 -1.17
N ASN A 75 -4.00 7.33 0.05
CA ASN A 75 -2.78 8.08 0.26
C ASN A 75 -1.93 7.44 1.38
N PRO A 76 -0.60 7.64 1.38
CA PRO A 76 0.28 6.96 2.33
C PRO A 76 0.10 7.45 3.76
N TYR A 77 -0.37 8.67 3.97
CA TYR A 77 -0.55 9.24 5.31
C TYR A 77 -1.70 8.57 6.06
N VAL A 78 -2.77 8.20 5.37
CA VAL A 78 -3.87 7.40 5.95
C VAL A 78 -3.37 6.02 6.36
N ALA A 79 -2.53 5.39 5.54
CA ALA A 79 -1.91 4.11 5.88
C ALA A 79 -0.94 4.21 7.07
N ALA A 80 -0.17 5.29 7.15
CA ALA A 80 0.73 5.58 8.26
C ALA A 80 -0.05 5.80 9.57
N ALA A 81 -1.11 6.60 9.53
CA ALA A 81 -1.95 6.86 10.69
C ALA A 81 -2.59 5.59 11.29
N LYS A 82 -2.81 4.58 10.45
CA LYS A 82 -3.33 3.26 10.84
C LYS A 82 -2.24 2.25 11.23
N GLY A 83 -0.96 2.62 11.14
CA GLY A 83 0.16 1.72 11.41
C GLY A 83 0.40 0.66 10.34
N TYR A 84 -0.13 0.82 9.13
CA TYR A 84 0.08 -0.11 8.01
C TYR A 84 1.43 0.09 7.32
N ILE A 85 2.04 1.24 7.50
CA ILE A 85 3.42 1.54 7.10
C ILE A 85 4.16 2.21 8.27
N ASP A 86 5.48 2.11 8.27
CA ASP A 86 6.31 2.66 9.35
C ASP A 86 6.59 4.15 9.17
N SER A 87 6.80 4.57 7.92
CA SER A 87 7.08 5.98 7.63
C SER A 87 6.80 6.33 6.17
N VAL A 88 6.42 7.60 5.96
CA VAL A 88 6.44 8.23 4.64
C VAL A 88 7.78 8.93 4.50
N ILE A 89 8.54 8.56 3.48
CA ILE A 89 9.93 9.00 3.28
C ILE A 89 10.12 9.69 1.94
N ALA A 90 10.98 10.69 1.87
CA ALA A 90 11.34 11.29 0.59
C ALA A 90 12.13 10.31 -0.30
N PRO A 91 11.99 10.37 -1.62
CA PRO A 91 12.75 9.50 -2.53
C PRO A 91 14.25 9.50 -2.29
N ALA A 92 14.83 10.66 -1.98
CA ALA A 92 16.26 10.83 -1.70
C ALA A 92 16.72 10.12 -0.41
N GLU A 93 15.83 9.91 0.54
CA GLU A 93 16.10 9.26 1.83
C GLU A 93 16.00 7.74 1.77
N THR A 94 15.49 7.19 0.67
CA THR A 94 15.17 5.76 0.56
C THR A 94 16.35 4.87 0.91
N ARG A 95 17.55 5.19 0.40
CA ARG A 95 18.76 4.42 0.68
C ARG A 95 19.10 4.41 2.17
N MET A 96 19.07 5.56 2.81
CA MET A 96 19.36 5.72 4.24
C MET A 96 18.39 4.87 5.10
N PHE A 97 17.10 4.93 4.80
CA PHE A 97 16.10 4.14 5.52
C PHE A 97 16.28 2.64 5.32
N ILE A 98 16.61 2.19 4.10
CA ILE A 98 16.90 0.77 3.83
C ILE A 98 18.16 0.32 4.58
N GLU A 99 19.24 1.09 4.56
CA GLU A 99 20.48 0.78 5.29
C GLU A 99 20.23 0.68 6.80
N HIS A 100 19.44 1.61 7.35
CA HIS A 100 19.06 1.57 8.77
C HIS A 100 18.23 0.33 9.10
N ALA A 101 17.21 0.03 8.30
CA ALA A 101 16.36 -1.13 8.47
C ALA A 101 17.14 -2.46 8.39
N LEU A 102 18.13 -2.54 7.49
CA LEU A 102 19.03 -3.69 7.40
C LEU A 102 19.89 -3.84 8.64
N LYS A 103 20.48 -2.75 9.14
CA LYS A 103 21.29 -2.75 10.37
C LYS A 103 20.48 -3.23 11.58
N VAL A 104 19.28 -2.69 11.77
CA VAL A 104 18.38 -3.07 12.86
C VAL A 104 17.95 -4.54 12.75
N SER A 105 17.78 -5.05 11.53
CA SER A 105 17.37 -6.43 11.28
C SER A 105 18.49 -7.45 11.25
N ALA A 106 19.76 -7.05 11.38
CA ALA A 106 20.93 -7.91 11.17
C ALA A 106 20.95 -9.15 12.06
N HIS A 107 20.46 -9.05 13.29
CA HIS A 107 20.43 -10.14 14.28
C HIS A 107 19.05 -10.77 14.42
N LYS A 108 18.13 -10.49 13.52
CA LYS A 108 16.77 -11.04 13.59
C LYS A 108 16.76 -12.51 13.22
N ASN A 109 16.46 -13.36 14.19
CA ASN A 109 16.16 -14.77 13.97
C ASN A 109 14.66 -14.99 13.99
N ARG A 110 14.12 -15.62 12.94
CA ARG A 110 12.75 -16.14 12.93
C ARG A 110 12.81 -17.66 13.06
N SER A 111 12.30 -18.18 14.18
CA SER A 111 11.98 -19.59 14.26
C SER A 111 10.81 -19.89 13.31
N GLN A 112 11.04 -20.70 12.32
CA GLN A 112 10.00 -21.21 11.44
C GLN A 112 9.89 -22.72 11.61
N PRO A 113 8.69 -23.30 11.47
CA PRO A 113 8.56 -24.75 11.43
C PRO A 113 9.47 -25.33 10.35
N SER A 114 10.12 -26.44 10.66
CA SER A 114 10.93 -27.16 9.67
C SER A 114 10.06 -27.58 8.49
N LYS A 115 10.48 -27.24 7.28
CA LYS A 115 9.80 -27.63 6.05
C LYS A 115 10.65 -28.64 5.29
N LYS A 116 10.02 -29.65 4.75
CA LYS A 116 10.68 -30.69 3.96
C LYS A 116 11.24 -30.13 2.64
N HIS A 117 10.58 -29.15 2.07
CA HIS A 117 10.98 -28.47 0.84
C HIS A 117 10.36 -27.06 0.79
N GLY A 118 10.86 -26.21 -0.10
CA GLY A 118 10.26 -24.91 -0.37
C GLY A 118 8.84 -25.04 -0.93
N ASN A 119 8.08 -23.96 -0.82
CA ASN A 119 6.77 -23.83 -1.46
C ASN A 119 6.88 -22.78 -2.55
N PRO A 120 7.40 -23.14 -3.75
CA PRO A 120 7.56 -22.17 -4.83
C PRO A 120 6.18 -21.70 -5.31
N PRO A 121 6.04 -20.43 -5.66
CA PRO A 121 4.83 -19.97 -6.34
C PRO A 121 4.83 -20.56 -7.76
N PHE A 122 3.71 -21.12 -8.15
CA PHE A 122 3.47 -21.61 -9.50
C PHE A 122 2.70 -20.57 -10.30
#